data_22faeb9119c94eed05769f3880129e37
#
_entry.id   22faeb9119c94eed05769f3880129e37
#
_cell.length_a   1.000
_cell.length_b   1.000
_cell.length_c   1.000
_cell.angle_alpha   90.00
_cell.angle_beta   90.00
_cell.angle_gamma   90.00
#
_symmetry.space_group_name_H-M   'P 1'
#
loop_
_entity.id
_entity.type
_entity.pdbx_description
1 polymer ?
#
loop_
_entity_poly.entity_id
_entity_poly.type
_entity_poly.pdbx_seq_one_letter_code
_entity_poly.pdbx_strand_id
1 'polypeptide(L)'
;IHLTPQKAYEPETKGNRSSMLVLICTALAILCIAWINYINMTVARSMERAKEIGIRRASGASRRQIVTQFLFESLVTNGIAFILALGLMEVLMPAFNNLTSRDLGFSVWVTTSLGWMLLLIFALGVFLSGFYPATILSGIKPIKMLKGKFTHTKNATLTRKVLVVLQYTASLALLCGTLIVYAQLQYMRQASL
;
A
#
# COMPACT_ATOMS: atom_id res chain seq x y z
N ILE A 1 32.75 54.81 -8.10
CA ILE A 1 32.87 53.41 -8.57
C ILE A 1 31.93 52.59 -7.72
N HIS A 2 30.68 52.40 -8.19
CA HIS A 2 29.67 51.54 -7.56
C HIS A 2 29.93 50.09 -7.99
N LEU A 3 30.43 49.29 -7.08
CA LEU A 3 30.46 47.85 -7.23
C LEU A 3 29.06 47.33 -6.81
N THR A 4 28.25 47.01 -7.80
CA THR A 4 27.03 46.21 -7.59
C THR A 4 27.43 44.81 -7.15
N PRO A 5 26.90 44.28 -6.01
CA PRO A 5 27.15 42.91 -5.64
C PRO A 5 26.47 42.00 -6.68
N GLN A 6 27.32 41.24 -7.38
CA GLN A 6 26.88 40.14 -8.22
C GLN A 6 26.05 39.19 -7.37
N LYS A 7 24.70 39.16 -7.61
CA LYS A 7 23.86 38.10 -7.09
C LYS A 7 24.45 36.80 -7.59
N ALA A 8 25.05 36.06 -6.65
CA ALA A 8 25.39 34.66 -6.88
C ALA A 8 24.14 33.97 -7.38
N TYR A 9 24.18 33.44 -8.56
CA TYR A 9 23.16 32.60 -9.15
C TYR A 9 23.15 31.30 -8.34
N GLU A 10 22.37 31.28 -7.25
CA GLU A 10 22.01 30.00 -6.63
C GLU A 10 21.21 29.25 -7.69
N PRO A 11 21.70 28.10 -8.17
CA PRO A 11 20.85 27.23 -8.96
C PRO A 11 19.77 26.73 -8.00
N GLU A 12 18.60 27.38 -8.03
CA GLU A 12 17.39 26.75 -7.54
C GLU A 12 17.34 25.37 -8.20
N THR A 13 17.66 24.34 -7.47
CA THR A 13 17.42 22.97 -7.86
C THR A 13 15.92 22.83 -7.96
N LYS A 14 15.36 23.28 -9.10
CA LYS A 14 13.99 22.95 -9.50
C LYS A 14 13.95 21.43 -9.47
N GLY A 15 13.38 20.87 -8.40
CA GLY A 15 13.22 19.43 -8.27
C GLY A 15 12.67 18.91 -9.58
N ASN A 16 13.43 18.07 -10.27
CA ASN A 16 13.10 17.61 -11.61
C ASN A 16 11.70 16.98 -11.55
N ARG A 17 10.70 17.61 -12.17
CA ARG A 17 9.31 17.12 -12.18
C ARG A 17 9.24 15.66 -12.60
N SER A 18 10.10 15.23 -13.50
CA SER A 18 10.22 13.83 -13.92
C SER A 18 10.64 12.93 -12.78
N SER A 19 11.63 13.31 -11.97
CA SER A 19 12.06 12.53 -10.81
C SER A 19 10.96 12.42 -9.76
N MET A 20 10.23 13.51 -9.51
CA MET A 20 9.09 13.52 -8.60
C MET A 20 7.96 12.58 -9.09
N LEU A 21 7.64 12.63 -10.38
CA LEU A 21 6.64 11.74 -10.97
C LEU A 21 7.05 10.28 -10.87
N VAL A 22 8.31 9.95 -11.13
CA VAL A 22 8.84 8.59 -10.99
C VAL A 22 8.69 8.10 -9.55
N LEU A 23 9.04 8.91 -8.56
CA LEU A 23 8.89 8.55 -7.14
C LEU A 23 7.42 8.32 -6.76
N ILE A 24 6.51 9.19 -7.19
CA ILE A 24 5.08 9.03 -6.93
C ILE A 24 4.54 7.77 -7.60
N CYS A 25 4.87 7.54 -8.87
CA CYS A 25 4.45 6.33 -9.59
C CYS A 25 4.97 5.06 -8.91
N THR A 26 6.22 5.06 -8.46
CA THR A 26 6.82 3.94 -7.74
C THR A 26 6.12 3.70 -6.40
N ALA A 27 5.85 4.75 -5.62
CA ALA A 27 5.13 4.64 -4.36
C ALA A 27 3.70 4.10 -4.57
N LEU A 28 2.98 4.59 -5.58
CA LEU A 28 1.64 4.10 -5.93
C LEU A 28 1.68 2.64 -6.38
N ALA A 29 2.67 2.24 -7.17
CA ALA A 29 2.83 0.85 -7.61
C ALA A 29 3.05 -0.08 -6.41
N ILE A 30 3.93 0.28 -5.47
CA ILE A 30 4.18 -0.48 -4.24
C ILE A 30 2.90 -0.59 -3.40
N LEU A 31 2.17 0.51 -3.25
CA LEU A 31 0.90 0.54 -2.50
C LEU A 31 -0.16 -0.37 -3.14
N CYS A 32 -0.33 -0.31 -4.47
CA CYS A 32 -1.25 -1.17 -5.20
C CYS A 32 -0.89 -2.66 -5.03
N ILE A 33 0.40 -3.00 -5.14
CA ILE A 33 0.89 -4.36 -4.93
C ILE A 33 0.58 -4.84 -3.51
N ALA A 34 0.84 -3.99 -2.50
CA ALA A 34 0.55 -4.32 -1.10
C ALA A 34 -0.96 -4.54 -0.86
N TRP A 35 -1.82 -3.70 -1.42
CA TRP A 35 -3.29 -3.87 -1.31
C TRP A 35 -3.78 -5.14 -2.00
N ILE A 36 -3.32 -5.42 -3.21
CA ILE A 36 -3.68 -6.64 -3.94
C ILE A 36 -3.28 -7.87 -3.12
N ASN A 37 -2.05 -7.88 -2.57
CA ASN A 37 -1.58 -8.98 -1.73
C ASN A 37 -2.44 -9.14 -0.47
N TYR A 38 -2.72 -8.05 0.23
CA TYR A 38 -3.56 -8.06 1.43
C TYR A 38 -4.98 -8.54 1.13
N ILE A 39 -5.61 -8.06 0.06
CA ILE A 39 -6.95 -8.49 -0.36
C ILE A 39 -6.96 -9.98 -0.68
N ASN A 40 -5.97 -10.47 -1.43
CA ASN A 40 -5.87 -11.89 -1.76
C ASN A 40 -5.75 -12.77 -0.51
N MET A 41 -4.95 -12.35 0.47
CA MET A 41 -4.79 -13.06 1.74
C MET A 41 -6.08 -13.03 2.57
N THR A 42 -6.74 -11.87 2.63
CA THR A 42 -8.00 -11.70 3.36
C THR A 42 -9.12 -12.54 2.75
N VAL A 43 -9.22 -12.60 1.42
CA VAL A 43 -10.17 -13.47 0.73
C VAL A 43 -9.90 -14.94 1.03
N ALA A 44 -8.63 -15.37 1.02
CA ALA A 44 -8.28 -16.75 1.34
C ALA A 44 -8.70 -17.14 2.77
N ARG A 45 -8.38 -16.31 3.76
CA ARG A 45 -8.79 -16.51 5.17
C ARG A 45 -10.31 -16.49 5.34
N SER A 46 -11.00 -15.61 4.60
CA SER A 46 -12.45 -15.50 4.66
C SER A 46 -13.12 -16.78 4.14
N MET A 47 -12.54 -17.46 3.16
CA MET A 47 -13.05 -18.73 2.65
C MET A 47 -12.93 -19.86 3.67
N GLU A 48 -11.90 -19.87 4.51
CA GLU A 48 -11.76 -20.81 5.64
C GLU A 48 -12.89 -20.64 6.65
N ARG A 49 -13.34 -19.40 6.88
CA ARG A 49 -14.46 -19.04 7.77
C ARG A 49 -15.84 -19.15 7.12
N ALA A 50 -15.92 -19.53 5.85
CA ALA A 50 -17.16 -19.54 5.10
C ALA A 50 -18.25 -20.44 5.72
N LYS A 51 -17.86 -21.58 6.32
CA LYS A 51 -18.79 -22.48 7.01
C LYS A 51 -19.43 -21.80 8.24
N GLU A 52 -18.63 -21.11 9.04
CA GLU A 52 -19.09 -20.34 10.20
C GLU A 52 -20.09 -19.25 9.79
N ILE A 53 -19.75 -18.49 8.74
CA ILE A 53 -20.61 -17.46 8.17
C ILE A 53 -21.90 -18.07 7.62
N GLY A 54 -21.82 -19.25 6.99
CA GLY A 54 -22.96 -20.00 6.53
C GLY A 54 -23.93 -20.38 7.65
N ILE A 55 -23.40 -20.85 8.77
CA ILE A 55 -24.21 -21.18 9.98
C ILE A 55 -24.87 -19.91 10.51
N ARG A 56 -24.14 -18.83 10.70
CA ARG A 56 -24.69 -17.54 11.18
C ARG A 56 -25.80 -17.03 10.28
N ARG A 57 -25.66 -17.14 8.97
CA ARG A 57 -26.70 -16.75 8.02
C ARG A 57 -27.92 -17.67 8.07
N ALA A 58 -27.72 -18.97 8.25
CA ALA A 58 -28.82 -19.90 8.43
C ALA A 58 -29.59 -19.62 9.75
N SER A 59 -28.90 -19.12 10.79
CA SER A 59 -29.48 -18.67 12.07
C SER A 59 -30.06 -17.24 12.00
N GLY A 60 -30.18 -16.64 10.82
CA GLY A 60 -30.86 -15.34 10.63
C GLY A 60 -29.98 -14.10 10.59
N ALA A 61 -28.63 -14.23 10.59
CA ALA A 61 -27.77 -13.07 10.46
C ALA A 61 -27.96 -12.36 9.09
N SER A 62 -28.15 -11.05 9.15
CA SER A 62 -28.32 -10.23 7.95
C SER A 62 -26.99 -10.05 7.20
N ARG A 63 -27.10 -9.80 5.89
CA ARG A 63 -25.92 -9.47 5.06
C ARG A 63 -25.16 -8.27 5.61
N ARG A 64 -25.86 -7.26 6.10
CA ARG A 64 -25.28 -6.03 6.65
C ARG A 64 -24.39 -6.33 7.87
N GLN A 65 -24.86 -7.20 8.77
CA GLN A 65 -24.07 -7.59 9.95
C GLN A 65 -22.74 -8.23 9.57
N ILE A 66 -22.75 -9.11 8.57
CA ILE A 66 -21.52 -9.74 8.07
C ILE A 66 -20.58 -8.71 7.47
N VAL A 67 -21.10 -7.81 6.61
CA VAL A 67 -20.29 -6.74 5.98
C VAL A 67 -19.69 -5.82 7.05
N THR A 68 -20.49 -5.40 8.03
CA THR A 68 -20.00 -4.53 9.12
C THR A 68 -18.93 -5.22 9.95
N GLN A 69 -19.07 -6.51 10.23
CA GLN A 69 -18.05 -7.29 10.95
C GLN A 69 -16.72 -7.31 10.17
N PHE A 70 -16.74 -7.59 8.87
CA PHE A 70 -15.52 -7.58 8.03
C PHE A 70 -14.89 -6.20 7.94
N LEU A 71 -15.70 -5.14 7.82
CA LEU A 71 -15.20 -3.78 7.82
C LEU A 71 -14.53 -3.41 9.14
N PHE A 72 -15.12 -3.81 10.26
CA PHE A 72 -14.54 -3.57 11.57
C PHE A 72 -13.24 -4.34 11.79
N GLU A 73 -13.19 -5.63 11.40
CA GLU A 73 -11.96 -6.45 11.44
C GLU A 73 -10.86 -5.82 10.56
N SER A 74 -11.24 -5.35 9.38
CA SER A 74 -10.34 -4.63 8.48
C SER A 74 -9.86 -3.31 9.06
N LEU A 75 -10.75 -2.54 9.71
CA LEU A 75 -10.41 -1.27 10.35
C LEU A 75 -9.37 -1.48 11.46
N VAL A 76 -9.56 -2.48 12.31
CA VAL A 76 -8.62 -2.77 13.40
C VAL A 76 -7.27 -3.21 12.85
N THR A 77 -7.24 -4.15 11.90
CA THR A 77 -5.99 -4.65 11.33
C THR A 77 -5.22 -3.56 10.57
N ASN A 78 -5.90 -2.81 9.71
CA ASN A 78 -5.28 -1.69 9.00
C ASN A 78 -4.91 -0.55 9.94
N GLY A 79 -5.68 -0.31 11.01
CA GLY A 79 -5.38 0.70 12.02
C GLY A 79 -4.06 0.41 12.74
N ILE A 80 -3.87 -0.83 13.18
CA ILE A 80 -2.59 -1.26 13.79
C ILE A 80 -1.45 -1.10 12.79
N ALA A 81 -1.63 -1.55 11.55
CA ALA A 81 -0.61 -1.42 10.51
C ALA A 81 -0.27 0.05 10.21
N PHE A 82 -1.27 0.93 10.20
CA PHE A 82 -1.09 2.37 9.97
C PHE A 82 -0.29 3.03 11.11
N ILE A 83 -0.61 2.71 12.36
CA ILE A 83 0.14 3.21 13.54
C ILE A 83 1.60 2.73 13.48
N LEU A 84 1.82 1.45 13.17
CA LEU A 84 3.17 0.90 13.02
C LEU A 84 3.94 1.56 11.87
N ALA A 85 3.27 1.85 10.75
CA ALA A 85 3.88 2.55 9.62
C ALA A 85 4.29 3.98 9.97
N LEU A 86 3.45 4.72 10.71
CA LEU A 86 3.78 6.05 11.21
C LEU A 86 4.97 6.01 12.17
N GLY A 87 5.00 5.05 13.10
CA GLY A 87 6.12 4.87 14.02
C GLY A 87 7.43 4.52 13.29
N LEU A 88 7.37 3.64 12.29
CA LEU A 88 8.53 3.29 11.47
C LEU A 88 9.03 4.49 10.65
N MET A 89 8.10 5.28 10.11
CA MET A 89 8.44 6.50 9.38
C MET A 89 9.21 7.48 10.28
N GLU A 90 8.75 7.69 11.52
CA GLU A 90 9.43 8.58 12.47
C GLU A 90 10.84 8.10 12.81
N VAL A 91 11.03 6.80 13.00
CA VAL A 91 12.35 6.19 13.25
C VAL A 91 13.30 6.35 12.05
N LEU A 92 12.79 6.28 10.82
CA LEU A 92 13.59 6.39 9.61
C LEU A 92 13.82 7.85 9.17
N MET A 93 13.05 8.81 9.69
CA MET A 93 13.11 10.22 9.32
C MET A 93 14.51 10.84 9.45
N PRO A 94 15.28 10.65 10.56
CA PRO A 94 16.62 11.21 10.69
C PRO A 94 17.57 10.70 9.62
N ALA A 95 17.52 9.41 9.29
CA ALA A 95 18.34 8.83 8.23
C ALA A 95 18.00 9.43 6.85
N PHE A 96 16.71 9.62 6.58
CA PHE A 96 16.24 10.26 5.36
C PHE A 96 16.66 11.72 5.26
N ASN A 97 16.56 12.50 6.34
CA ASN A 97 16.97 13.90 6.40
C ASN A 97 18.47 14.04 6.12
N ASN A 98 19.30 13.16 6.69
CA ASN A 98 20.74 13.14 6.45
C ASN A 98 21.08 12.85 4.98
N LEU A 99 20.32 11.94 4.32
CA LEU A 99 20.53 11.61 2.91
C LEU A 99 20.09 12.70 1.95
N THR A 100 19.01 13.41 2.28
CA THR A 100 18.42 14.42 1.40
C THR A 100 18.85 15.85 1.71
N SER A 101 19.62 16.05 2.80
CA SER A 101 19.97 17.37 3.34
C SER A 101 18.76 18.27 3.54
N ARG A 102 17.64 17.68 3.94
CA ARG A 102 16.38 18.37 4.25
C ARG A 102 15.99 18.10 5.69
N ASP A 103 15.35 19.07 6.30
CA ASP A 103 14.83 18.95 7.65
C ASP A 103 13.29 18.78 7.59
N LEU A 104 12.88 17.53 7.42
CA LEU A 104 11.47 17.13 7.41
C LEU A 104 11.13 16.59 8.81
N GLY A 105 10.19 17.24 9.48
CA GLY A 105 9.67 16.79 10.78
C GLY A 105 8.23 16.31 10.70
N PHE A 106 7.73 15.70 11.77
CA PHE A 106 6.34 15.23 11.90
C PHE A 106 5.30 16.35 11.64
N SER A 107 5.65 17.60 11.95
CA SER A 107 4.79 18.76 11.72
C SER A 107 4.36 18.92 10.26
N VAL A 108 5.21 18.55 9.31
CA VAL A 108 4.91 18.63 7.87
C VAL A 108 3.71 17.76 7.49
N TRP A 109 3.53 16.62 8.16
CA TRP A 109 2.43 15.69 7.89
C TRP A 109 1.10 16.18 8.46
N VAL A 110 1.14 16.86 9.60
CA VAL A 110 -0.06 17.35 10.29
C VAL A 110 -0.56 18.67 9.69
N THR A 111 0.34 19.54 9.25
CA THR A 111 0.01 20.89 8.78
C THR A 111 -0.25 20.96 7.29
N THR A 112 0.12 19.94 6.52
CA THR A 112 0.02 19.93 5.05
C THR A 112 -1.16 19.05 4.59
N SER A 113 -1.62 19.26 3.36
CA SER A 113 -2.60 18.39 2.68
C SER A 113 -2.21 16.91 2.63
N LEU A 114 -0.96 16.58 2.91
CA LEU A 114 -0.43 15.21 2.97
C LEU A 114 -1.11 14.38 4.06
N GLY A 115 -1.43 14.94 5.22
CA GLY A 115 -2.15 14.22 6.28
C GLY A 115 -3.53 13.74 5.83
N TRP A 116 -4.29 14.60 5.15
CA TRP A 116 -5.58 14.22 4.57
C TRP A 116 -5.45 13.16 3.49
N MET A 117 -4.41 13.24 2.66
CA MET A 117 -4.12 12.23 1.64
C MET A 117 -3.81 10.86 2.27
N LEU A 118 -3.03 10.82 3.36
CA LEU A 118 -2.74 9.58 4.09
C LEU A 118 -4.01 8.98 4.72
N LEU A 119 -4.88 9.81 5.31
CA LEU A 119 -6.16 9.36 5.84
C LEU A 119 -7.07 8.82 4.75
N LEU A 120 -7.09 9.43 3.58
CA LEU A 120 -7.86 8.96 2.44
C LEU A 120 -7.33 7.61 1.92
N ILE A 121 -6.01 7.45 1.81
CA ILE A 121 -5.36 6.18 1.45
C ILE A 121 -5.69 5.10 2.47
N PHE A 122 -5.63 5.42 3.77
CA PHE A 122 -6.01 4.53 4.86
C PHE A 122 -7.49 4.11 4.74
N ALA A 123 -8.40 5.07 4.58
CA ALA A 123 -9.84 4.79 4.44
C ALA A 123 -10.14 3.91 3.22
N LEU A 124 -9.48 4.17 2.08
CA LEU A 124 -9.57 3.33 0.88
C LEU A 124 -9.06 1.91 1.16
N GLY A 125 -7.92 1.77 1.85
CA GLY A 125 -7.36 0.48 2.24
C GLY A 125 -8.34 -0.34 3.10
N VAL A 126 -8.91 0.27 4.14
CA VAL A 126 -9.92 -0.35 5.00
C VAL A 126 -11.15 -0.77 4.20
N PHE A 127 -11.66 0.12 3.35
CA PHE A 127 -12.84 -0.15 2.54
C PHE A 127 -12.61 -1.31 1.56
N LEU A 128 -11.54 -1.26 0.77
CA LEU A 128 -11.23 -2.29 -0.22
C LEU A 128 -10.99 -3.65 0.43
N SER A 129 -10.25 -3.69 1.52
CA SER A 129 -9.88 -4.94 2.19
C SER A 129 -11.03 -5.56 3.01
N GLY A 130 -11.95 -4.76 3.51
CA GLY A 130 -13.12 -5.23 4.27
C GLY A 130 -14.34 -5.50 3.39
N PHE A 131 -14.65 -4.58 2.47
CA PHE A 131 -15.86 -4.67 1.66
C PHE A 131 -15.80 -5.77 0.61
N TYR A 132 -14.66 -5.94 -0.07
CA TYR A 132 -14.52 -6.92 -1.15
C TYR A 132 -14.72 -8.37 -0.67
N PRO A 133 -14.03 -8.87 0.37
CA PRO A 133 -14.29 -10.21 0.90
C PRO A 133 -15.72 -10.39 1.42
N ALA A 134 -16.25 -9.36 2.09
CA ALA A 134 -17.59 -9.38 2.63
C ALA A 134 -18.65 -9.54 1.54
N THR A 135 -18.50 -8.87 0.40
CA THR A 135 -19.45 -8.99 -0.72
C THR A 135 -19.39 -10.36 -1.36
N ILE A 136 -18.20 -10.93 -1.54
CA ILE A 136 -18.04 -12.29 -2.06
C ILE A 136 -18.74 -13.31 -1.17
N LEU A 137 -18.41 -13.31 0.13
CA LEU A 137 -18.98 -14.29 1.06
C LEU A 137 -20.49 -14.10 1.25
N SER A 138 -20.93 -12.85 1.38
CA SER A 138 -22.36 -12.57 1.55
C SER A 138 -23.21 -12.88 0.31
N GLY A 139 -22.61 -13.03 -0.88
CA GLY A 139 -23.29 -13.46 -2.10
C GLY A 139 -23.47 -14.96 -2.23
N ILE A 140 -22.75 -15.78 -1.45
CA ILE A 140 -22.85 -17.24 -1.53
C ILE A 140 -24.08 -17.72 -0.77
N LYS A 141 -24.86 -18.64 -1.36
CA LYS A 141 -26.04 -19.25 -0.71
C LYS A 141 -25.59 -20.07 0.50
N PRO A 142 -26.27 -19.96 1.69
CA PRO A 142 -25.88 -20.68 2.91
C PRO A 142 -25.74 -22.21 2.73
N ILE A 143 -26.62 -22.81 1.96
CA ILE A 143 -26.60 -24.26 1.65
C ILE A 143 -25.28 -24.69 1.00
N LYS A 144 -24.71 -23.86 0.10
CA LYS A 144 -23.42 -24.13 -0.53
C LYS A 144 -22.27 -24.00 0.47
N MET A 145 -22.40 -23.07 1.42
CA MET A 145 -21.43 -22.87 2.50
C MET A 145 -21.38 -24.08 3.44
N LEU A 146 -22.52 -24.68 3.77
CA LEU A 146 -22.61 -25.83 4.67
C LEU A 146 -22.11 -27.14 4.01
N LYS A 147 -22.34 -27.31 2.70
CA LYS A 147 -21.91 -28.52 1.98
C LYS A 147 -20.39 -28.58 1.69
N GLY A 148 -19.63 -27.57 2.07
CA GLY A 148 -18.17 -27.54 1.90
C GLY A 148 -17.66 -27.62 0.45
N LYS A 149 -18.55 -27.63 -0.54
CA LYS A 149 -18.18 -27.66 -1.96
C LYS A 149 -17.85 -26.25 -2.46
N PHE A 150 -16.83 -25.66 -1.83
CA PHE A 150 -16.21 -24.47 -2.40
C PHE A 150 -15.24 -24.90 -3.50
N THR A 151 -15.77 -25.21 -4.66
CA THR A 151 -14.95 -25.22 -5.85
C THR A 151 -14.55 -23.77 -6.07
N HIS A 152 -13.30 -23.42 -5.72
CA HIS A 152 -12.68 -22.22 -6.25
C HIS A 152 -12.99 -22.20 -7.75
N THR A 153 -13.78 -21.24 -8.20
CA THR A 153 -13.97 -21.05 -9.62
C THR A 153 -12.56 -20.99 -10.21
N LYS A 154 -12.25 -21.88 -11.18
CA LYS A 154 -10.90 -21.99 -11.77
C LYS A 154 -10.33 -20.62 -12.11
N ASN A 155 -11.20 -19.68 -12.49
CA ASN A 155 -10.87 -18.29 -12.79
C ASN A 155 -10.35 -17.51 -11.56
N ALA A 156 -10.93 -17.68 -10.36
CA ALA A 156 -10.46 -16.96 -9.15
C ALA A 156 -9.06 -17.43 -8.73
N THR A 157 -8.79 -18.73 -8.85
CA THR A 157 -7.44 -19.28 -8.58
C THR A 157 -6.43 -18.81 -9.61
N LEU A 158 -6.81 -18.73 -10.89
CA LEU A 158 -5.94 -18.25 -11.96
C LEU A 158 -5.63 -16.77 -11.78
N THR A 159 -6.64 -15.94 -11.53
CA THR A 159 -6.47 -14.50 -11.29
C THR A 159 -5.50 -14.26 -10.12
N ARG A 160 -5.66 -14.99 -9.00
CA ARG A 160 -4.75 -14.91 -7.87
C ARG A 160 -3.30 -15.26 -8.24
N LYS A 161 -3.09 -16.35 -9.00
CA LYS A 161 -1.75 -16.76 -9.45
C LYS A 161 -1.12 -15.69 -10.35
N VAL A 162 -1.88 -15.16 -11.31
CA VAL A 162 -1.42 -14.10 -12.22
C VAL A 162 -1.03 -12.84 -11.42
N LEU A 163 -1.87 -12.41 -10.46
CA LEU A 163 -1.57 -11.25 -9.62
C LEU A 163 -0.30 -11.45 -8.78
N VAL A 164 -0.11 -12.63 -8.22
CA VAL A 164 1.11 -12.97 -7.45
C VAL A 164 2.34 -12.95 -8.36
N VAL A 165 2.28 -13.53 -9.55
CA VAL A 165 3.39 -13.49 -10.51
C VAL A 165 3.71 -12.06 -10.91
N LEU A 166 2.72 -11.24 -11.25
CA LEU A 166 2.91 -9.83 -11.59
C LEU A 166 3.55 -9.04 -10.42
N GLN A 167 3.12 -9.31 -9.18
CA GLN A 167 3.69 -8.70 -7.99
C GLN A 167 5.17 -9.04 -7.83
N TYR A 168 5.54 -10.32 -7.92
CA TYR A 168 6.94 -10.74 -7.81
C TYR A 168 7.78 -10.17 -8.94
N THR A 169 7.26 -10.15 -10.17
CA THR A 169 7.95 -9.55 -11.32
C THR A 169 8.20 -8.06 -11.11
N ALA A 170 7.20 -7.31 -10.67
CA ALA A 170 7.33 -5.88 -10.39
C ALA A 170 8.32 -5.62 -9.24
N SER A 171 8.25 -6.39 -8.14
CA SER A 171 9.17 -6.26 -7.02
C SER A 171 10.62 -6.54 -7.44
N LEU A 172 10.84 -7.58 -8.25
CA LEU A 172 12.17 -7.93 -8.77
C LEU A 172 12.71 -6.83 -9.70
N ALA A 173 11.86 -6.30 -10.58
CA ALA A 173 12.23 -5.20 -11.47
C ALA A 173 12.62 -3.93 -10.70
N LEU A 174 11.89 -3.58 -9.63
CA LEU A 174 12.22 -2.45 -8.77
C LEU A 174 13.54 -2.68 -8.03
N LEU A 175 13.77 -3.88 -7.52
CA LEU A 175 15.01 -4.24 -6.83
C LEU A 175 16.21 -4.17 -7.77
N CYS A 176 16.11 -4.76 -8.96
CA CYS A 176 17.15 -4.67 -9.98
C CYS A 176 17.42 -3.22 -10.42
N GLY A 177 16.37 -2.44 -10.65
CA GLY A 177 16.48 -1.03 -10.99
C GLY A 177 17.21 -0.23 -9.91
N THR A 178 16.88 -0.46 -8.65
CA THR A 178 17.56 0.19 -7.52
C THR A 178 19.04 -0.17 -7.45
N LEU A 179 19.38 -1.45 -7.64
CA LEU A 179 20.78 -1.90 -7.64
C LEU A 179 21.59 -1.28 -8.81
N ILE A 180 20.98 -1.19 -10.00
CA ILE A 180 21.62 -0.55 -11.17
C ILE A 180 21.89 0.92 -10.89
N VAL A 181 20.90 1.67 -10.38
CA VAL A 181 21.08 3.08 -10.04
C VAL A 181 22.15 3.26 -8.97
N TYR A 182 22.15 2.42 -7.95
CA TYR A 182 23.19 2.44 -6.91
C TYR A 182 24.60 2.23 -7.49
N ALA A 183 24.77 1.21 -8.34
CA ALA A 183 26.04 0.93 -9.01
C ALA A 183 26.48 2.11 -9.92
N GLN A 184 25.56 2.73 -10.65
CA GLN A 184 25.84 3.90 -11.47
C GLN A 184 26.30 5.11 -10.63
N LEU A 185 25.64 5.38 -9.51
CA LEU A 185 26.04 6.45 -8.60
C LEU A 185 27.43 6.21 -8.01
N GLN A 186 27.74 4.97 -7.66
CA GLN A 186 29.05 4.60 -7.15
C GLN A 186 30.15 4.81 -8.21
N TYR A 187 29.89 4.37 -9.46
CA TYR A 187 30.81 4.57 -10.57
C TYR A 187 31.06 6.06 -10.86
N MET A 188 30.01 6.89 -10.88
CA MET A 188 30.16 8.34 -11.10
C MET A 188 30.97 9.02 -9.99
N ARG A 189 30.80 8.60 -8.73
CA ARG A 189 31.62 9.13 -7.62
C ARG A 189 33.09 8.78 -7.73
N GLN A 190 33.40 7.60 -8.23
CA GLN A 190 34.80 7.16 -8.45
C GLN A 190 35.45 7.82 -9.68
N ALA A 191 34.64 8.13 -10.70
CA ALA A 191 35.14 8.79 -11.92
C ALA A 191 35.33 10.30 -11.75
N SER A 192 34.80 10.92 -10.70
CA SER A 192 34.94 12.36 -10.41
C SER A 192 36.13 12.69 -9.48
N LEU A 193 36.90 11.70 -9.08
CA LEU A 193 38.17 11.82 -8.35
C LEU A 193 39.36 11.60 -9.25
#